data_ec045284b71a51ad61c39a94d063b5bf
#
_entry.id   ec045284b71a51ad61c39a94d063b5bf
#
_cell.length_a   1.000
_cell.length_b   1.000
_cell.length_c   1.000
_cell.angle_alpha   90.00
_cell.angle_beta   90.00
_cell.angle_gamma   90.00
#
_symmetry.space_group_name_H-M   'P 1'
#
loop_
_entity.id
_entity.type
_entity.pdbx_description
1 polymer ?
#
loop_
_entity_poly.entity_id
_entity_poly.type
_entity_poly.pdbx_seq_one_letter_code
_entity_poly.pdbx_strand_id
1 'polypeptide(L)'
;MAKDEKITLLGINDFYVADGYDEFNKGCLKNRIFPLFNIEFIGLLKEEQKKGIRINDPKNPGRIYFCGKGLDYPFNPGWVKKMQLNMVIRESQNQMKEMITKLNNLISGVNPSLKISYKEIKRRFTHGLVRERHLARAIRYLATENFKTSGDQLDFIESLYGGKKSEAGLSNLTALENEIRSNLLKSGGPAFVEEEESSFLELSKIIKIIIRAGGIPCYPVLLDDPSGNYTEYENDPDKLYSALTRLGIECIELIPGRNDLRILRNFVEYFNGKGFIITFGTEHNTPEMIPLTVTARGGEPLDESLKTIAWEGACIIAAHQYLRADGRQGYVLPDGKHSKQQKEDLAILGQLVIEYFLTKSKENET
;
A
#
# COMPACT_ATOMS: atom_id res chain seq x y z
N MET A 1 18.33 -0.58 8.12
CA MET A 1 17.10 -1.31 8.47
C MET A 1 17.03 -2.68 7.80
N ALA A 2 16.64 -2.86 6.54
CA ALA A 2 16.46 -4.19 5.94
C ALA A 2 17.71 -5.10 6.07
N LYS A 3 18.91 -4.57 5.86
CA LYS A 3 20.17 -5.30 6.07
C LYS A 3 20.40 -5.68 7.52
N ASP A 4 20.08 -4.79 8.46
CA ASP A 4 20.27 -5.02 9.90
C ASP A 4 19.28 -6.06 10.42
N GLU A 5 18.09 -6.12 9.85
CA GLU A 5 17.06 -7.12 10.11
C GLU A 5 17.24 -8.42 9.29
N LYS A 6 18.31 -8.52 8.49
CA LYS A 6 18.62 -9.69 7.64
C LYS A 6 17.50 -10.05 6.66
N ILE A 7 16.78 -9.06 6.16
CA ILE A 7 15.75 -9.24 5.14
C ILE A 7 16.44 -9.62 3.82
N THR A 8 16.04 -10.74 3.24
CA THR A 8 16.60 -11.27 1.98
C THR A 8 15.73 -10.97 0.76
N LEU A 9 14.44 -10.73 0.99
CA LEU A 9 13.45 -10.40 -0.03
C LEU A 9 12.58 -9.25 0.47
N LEU A 10 12.35 -8.24 -0.38
CA LEU A 10 11.52 -7.09 -0.05
C LEU A 10 10.64 -6.69 -1.25
N GLY A 11 9.40 -6.35 -0.99
CA GLY A 11 8.48 -5.82 -2.00
C GLY A 11 8.23 -4.33 -1.83
N ILE A 12 8.24 -3.56 -2.92
CA ILE A 12 7.65 -2.23 -2.97
C ILE A 12 6.17 -2.34 -3.34
N ASN A 13 5.30 -1.56 -2.72
CA ASN A 13 3.86 -1.57 -3.00
C ASN A 13 3.30 -0.15 -3.00
N ASP A 14 3.67 0.64 -4.01
CA ASP A 14 3.26 2.03 -4.14
C ASP A 14 1.84 2.15 -4.69
N PHE A 15 1.18 3.26 -4.31
CA PHE A 15 -0.21 3.52 -4.62
C PHE A 15 -0.36 4.17 -6.01
N TYR A 16 -0.96 3.44 -6.96
CA TYR A 16 -1.22 3.81 -8.36
C TYR A 16 0.01 3.99 -9.26
N VAL A 17 1.21 4.06 -8.74
CA VAL A 17 2.41 4.42 -9.49
C VAL A 17 3.55 3.41 -9.28
N ALA A 18 4.44 3.37 -10.25
CA ALA A 18 5.69 2.58 -10.22
C ALA A 18 6.93 3.48 -10.27
N ASP A 19 6.79 4.76 -9.96
CA ASP A 19 7.87 5.75 -10.07
C ASP A 19 9.04 5.46 -9.11
N GLY A 20 8.77 4.73 -8.02
CA GLY A 20 9.78 4.30 -7.04
C GLY A 20 10.58 3.06 -7.44
N TYR A 21 10.21 2.34 -8.51
CA TYR A 21 10.80 1.03 -8.84
C TYR A 21 12.31 1.11 -9.13
N ASP A 22 12.78 2.12 -9.86
CA ASP A 22 14.20 2.26 -10.20
C ASP A 22 15.08 2.48 -8.98
N GLU A 23 14.65 3.36 -8.08
CA GLU A 23 15.38 3.66 -6.85
C GLU A 23 15.35 2.46 -5.90
N PHE A 24 14.18 1.84 -5.76
CA PHE A 24 13.99 0.63 -4.98
C PHE A 24 14.87 -0.52 -5.47
N ASN A 25 14.86 -0.79 -6.79
CA ASN A 25 15.70 -1.82 -7.39
C ASN A 25 17.19 -1.59 -7.12
N LYS A 26 17.67 -0.35 -7.36
CA LYS A 26 19.08 0.02 -7.06
C LYS A 26 19.41 -0.17 -5.58
N GLY A 27 18.48 0.21 -4.69
CA GLY A 27 18.63 0.02 -3.25
C GLY A 27 18.71 -1.46 -2.86
N CYS A 28 17.85 -2.30 -3.43
CA CYS A 28 17.84 -3.74 -3.21
C CYS A 28 19.12 -4.41 -3.71
N LEU A 29 19.55 -4.11 -4.96
CA LEU A 29 20.80 -4.61 -5.52
C LEU A 29 22.00 -4.26 -4.64
N LYS A 30 22.14 -2.99 -4.24
CA LYS A 30 23.22 -2.51 -3.37
C LYS A 30 23.25 -3.22 -2.02
N ASN A 31 22.10 -3.62 -1.47
CA ASN A 31 22.01 -4.25 -0.14
C ASN A 31 21.84 -5.76 -0.21
N ARG A 32 21.91 -6.37 -1.41
CA ARG A 32 21.71 -7.82 -1.61
C ARG A 32 20.36 -8.31 -1.10
N ILE A 33 19.30 -7.60 -1.51
CA ILE A 33 17.93 -7.93 -1.20
C ILE A 33 17.22 -8.21 -2.51
N PHE A 34 16.49 -9.33 -2.62
CA PHE A 34 15.73 -9.64 -3.82
C PHE A 34 14.51 -8.71 -3.94
N PRO A 35 14.35 -7.93 -5.03
CA PRO A 35 13.25 -6.98 -5.17
C PRO A 35 11.99 -7.65 -5.73
N LEU A 36 10.85 -7.42 -5.11
CA LEU A 36 9.53 -7.70 -5.69
C LEU A 36 8.84 -6.38 -6.08
N PHE A 37 8.34 -6.31 -7.31
CA PHE A 37 7.65 -5.13 -7.83
C PHE A 37 6.15 -5.31 -7.69
N ASN A 38 5.53 -4.52 -6.80
CA ASN A 38 4.12 -4.57 -6.52
C ASN A 38 3.50 -3.18 -6.61
N ILE A 39 2.18 -3.13 -6.83
CA ILE A 39 1.42 -1.89 -6.92
C ILE A 39 0.09 -2.03 -6.17
N GLU A 40 -0.35 -0.95 -5.54
CA GLU A 40 -1.65 -0.90 -4.84
C GLU A 40 -2.63 0.03 -5.56
N PHE A 41 -3.89 -0.35 -5.53
CA PHE A 41 -5.03 0.40 -6.04
C PHE A 41 -6.12 0.54 -5.00
N ILE A 42 -6.94 1.59 -5.11
CA ILE A 42 -8.30 1.59 -4.56
C ILE A 42 -9.26 1.48 -5.74
N GLY A 43 -10.15 0.53 -5.63
CA GLY A 43 -11.21 0.30 -6.60
C GLY A 43 -12.60 0.39 -5.99
N LEU A 44 -13.59 0.10 -6.83
CA LEU A 44 -14.99 0.12 -6.44
C LEU A 44 -15.67 -1.17 -6.89
N LEU A 45 -16.40 -1.80 -5.97
CA LEU A 45 -17.39 -2.84 -6.22
C LEU A 45 -18.77 -2.22 -6.06
N LYS A 46 -19.39 -1.82 -7.19
CA LYS A 46 -20.65 -1.04 -7.19
C LYS A 46 -21.83 -1.77 -6.59
N GLU A 47 -21.88 -3.08 -6.72
CA GLU A 47 -22.99 -3.88 -6.15
C GLU A 47 -22.88 -3.95 -4.62
N GLU A 48 -21.69 -4.09 -4.10
CA GLU A 48 -21.41 -4.05 -2.66
C GLU A 48 -21.65 -2.65 -2.09
N GLN A 49 -21.28 -1.60 -2.84
CA GLN A 49 -21.57 -0.21 -2.47
C GLN A 49 -23.07 0.03 -2.31
N LYS A 50 -23.88 -0.39 -3.28
CA LYS A 50 -25.35 -0.26 -3.22
C LYS A 50 -25.98 -0.97 -2.01
N LYS A 51 -25.35 -2.07 -1.58
CA LYS A 51 -25.79 -2.86 -0.41
C LYS A 51 -25.25 -2.34 0.93
N GLY A 52 -24.39 -1.30 0.89
CA GLY A 52 -23.73 -0.78 2.08
C GLY A 52 -22.67 -1.73 2.67
N ILE A 53 -22.15 -2.68 1.88
CA ILE A 53 -21.16 -3.68 2.32
C ILE A 53 -19.77 -3.06 2.33
N ARG A 54 -19.10 -3.10 3.47
CA ARG A 54 -17.69 -2.72 3.64
C ARG A 54 -16.82 -3.94 3.29
N ILE A 55 -15.77 -3.70 2.49
CA ILE A 55 -14.87 -4.76 2.01
C ILE A 55 -13.61 -4.76 2.89
N ASN A 56 -12.52 -4.21 2.42
CA ASN A 56 -11.28 -4.01 3.19
C ASN A 56 -10.96 -2.51 3.39
N ASP A 57 -11.93 -1.64 3.14
CA ASP A 57 -11.99 -0.27 3.62
C ASP A 57 -13.12 -0.18 4.65
N PRO A 58 -12.81 -0.10 5.96
CA PRO A 58 -13.84 -0.20 7.00
C PRO A 58 -14.74 1.03 7.09
N LYS A 59 -14.44 2.11 6.38
CA LYS A 59 -15.19 3.37 6.44
C LYS A 59 -16.07 3.59 5.22
N ASN A 60 -15.76 2.99 4.09
CA ASN A 60 -16.39 3.31 2.81
C ASN A 60 -16.96 2.05 2.14
N PRO A 61 -18.28 1.84 2.19
CA PRO A 61 -18.93 0.70 1.52
C PRO A 61 -18.58 0.62 0.03
N GLY A 62 -18.33 -0.59 -0.45
CA GLY A 62 -17.96 -0.88 -1.83
C GLY A 62 -16.54 -0.50 -2.23
N ARG A 63 -15.80 0.27 -1.44
CA ARG A 63 -14.39 0.53 -1.69
C ARG A 63 -13.55 -0.70 -1.39
N ILE A 64 -12.59 -0.96 -2.25
CA ILE A 64 -11.69 -2.10 -2.15
C ILE A 64 -10.25 -1.67 -2.42
N TYR A 65 -9.36 -1.93 -1.47
CA TYR A 65 -7.91 -1.95 -1.74
C TYR A 65 -7.59 -3.21 -2.51
N PHE A 66 -6.70 -3.10 -3.48
CA PHE A 66 -6.34 -4.23 -4.34
C PHE A 66 -4.92 -4.11 -4.84
N CYS A 67 -4.15 -5.21 -4.80
CA CYS A 67 -2.73 -5.20 -5.13
C CYS A 67 -2.44 -6.02 -6.40
N GLY A 68 -1.40 -5.62 -7.12
CA GLY A 68 -0.70 -6.44 -8.09
C GLY A 68 0.64 -6.85 -7.53
N LYS A 69 0.99 -8.15 -7.62
CA LYS A 69 2.25 -8.69 -7.11
C LYS A 69 3.15 -9.20 -8.23
N GLY A 70 4.46 -8.99 -8.11
CA GLY A 70 5.44 -9.50 -9.05
C GLY A 70 5.27 -8.96 -10.48
N LEU A 71 5.02 -7.65 -10.63
CA LEU A 71 4.82 -7.01 -11.92
C LEU A 71 6.10 -6.97 -12.76
N ASP A 72 5.92 -6.77 -14.06
CA ASP A 72 7.02 -6.55 -14.99
C ASP A 72 7.81 -5.29 -14.61
N TYR A 73 9.12 -5.35 -14.74
CA TYR A 73 10.01 -4.22 -14.61
C TYR A 73 10.77 -3.99 -15.92
N PRO A 74 10.61 -2.82 -16.56
CA PRO A 74 9.80 -1.66 -16.14
C PRO A 74 8.27 -1.90 -16.23
N PHE A 75 7.51 -1.21 -15.36
CA PHE A 75 6.05 -1.31 -15.32
C PHE A 75 5.40 -0.84 -16.64
N ASN A 76 4.66 -1.72 -17.29
CA ASN A 76 4.01 -1.41 -18.56
C ASN A 76 2.63 -2.09 -18.71
N PRO A 77 1.54 -1.44 -18.30
CA PRO A 77 0.19 -1.98 -18.47
C PRO A 77 -0.35 -1.88 -19.90
N GLY A 78 0.47 -1.36 -20.83
CA GLY A 78 0.05 -1.04 -22.19
C GLY A 78 -0.72 0.29 -22.27
N TRP A 79 -0.76 0.88 -23.48
CA TRP A 79 -1.24 2.26 -23.70
C TRP A 79 -2.65 2.53 -23.18
N VAL A 80 -3.63 1.66 -23.53
CA VAL A 80 -5.04 1.86 -23.13
C VAL A 80 -5.21 1.84 -21.61
N LYS A 81 -4.53 0.89 -20.94
CA LYS A 81 -4.59 0.76 -19.47
C LYS A 81 -3.87 1.88 -18.77
N LYS A 82 -2.77 2.34 -19.35
CA LYS A 82 -2.04 3.52 -18.87
C LYS A 82 -2.91 4.77 -18.94
N MET A 83 -3.71 4.96 -20.00
CA MET A 83 -4.66 6.05 -20.06
C MET A 83 -5.73 5.97 -18.96
N GLN A 84 -6.30 4.79 -18.71
CA GLN A 84 -7.28 4.59 -17.64
C GLN A 84 -6.69 4.93 -16.26
N LEU A 85 -5.46 4.46 -16.00
CA LEU A 85 -4.73 4.76 -14.76
C LEU A 85 -4.47 6.27 -14.62
N ASN A 86 -4.00 6.92 -15.68
CA ASN A 86 -3.74 8.36 -15.69
C ASN A 86 -4.99 9.20 -15.42
N MET A 87 -6.18 8.75 -15.82
CA MET A 87 -7.44 9.44 -15.50
C MET A 87 -7.70 9.42 -13.99
N VAL A 88 -7.59 8.26 -13.36
CA VAL A 88 -7.77 8.13 -11.89
C VAL A 88 -6.73 8.94 -11.12
N ILE A 89 -5.47 8.86 -11.54
CA ILE A 89 -4.39 9.67 -10.97
C ILE A 89 -4.74 11.16 -11.08
N ARG A 90 -5.21 11.63 -12.23
CA ARG A 90 -5.57 13.03 -12.43
C ARG A 90 -6.69 13.47 -11.49
N GLU A 91 -7.75 12.65 -11.34
CA GLU A 91 -8.86 12.98 -10.44
C GLU A 91 -8.41 13.01 -8.97
N SER A 92 -7.61 12.05 -8.52
CA SER A 92 -6.99 12.09 -7.20
C SER A 92 -6.12 13.35 -6.99
N GLN A 93 -5.39 13.80 -8.02
CA GLN A 93 -4.58 15.02 -7.91
C GLN A 93 -5.44 16.31 -7.96
N ASN A 94 -6.59 16.30 -8.62
CA ASN A 94 -7.55 17.40 -8.57
C ASN A 94 -8.10 17.55 -7.16
N GLN A 95 -8.50 16.47 -6.52
CA GLN A 95 -8.92 16.48 -5.11
C GLN A 95 -7.84 17.10 -4.21
N MET A 96 -6.57 16.73 -4.37
CA MET A 96 -5.48 17.32 -3.58
C MET A 96 -5.34 18.83 -3.81
N LYS A 97 -5.54 19.32 -5.03
CA LYS A 97 -5.53 20.77 -5.33
C LYS A 97 -6.68 21.50 -4.66
N GLU A 98 -7.86 20.90 -4.63
CA GLU A 98 -9.02 21.46 -3.93
C GLU A 98 -8.80 21.51 -2.42
N MET A 99 -8.24 20.43 -1.83
CA MET A 99 -7.83 20.43 -0.42
C MET A 99 -6.82 21.52 -0.12
N ILE A 100 -5.82 21.76 -1.00
CA ILE A 100 -4.86 22.85 -0.88
C ILE A 100 -5.55 24.22 -0.94
N THR A 101 -6.56 24.39 -1.79
CA THR A 101 -7.34 25.63 -1.85
C THR A 101 -8.05 25.89 -0.52
N LYS A 102 -8.72 24.89 0.05
CA LYS A 102 -9.36 24.98 1.37
C LYS A 102 -8.35 25.25 2.48
N LEU A 103 -7.19 24.57 2.47
CA LEU A 103 -6.11 24.85 3.42
C LEU A 103 -5.59 26.28 3.32
N ASN A 104 -5.41 26.80 2.11
CA ASN A 104 -4.95 28.18 1.93
C ASN A 104 -5.97 29.20 2.44
N ASN A 105 -7.27 28.93 2.35
CA ASN A 105 -8.29 29.78 2.96
C ASN A 105 -8.16 29.79 4.50
N LEU A 106 -7.92 28.63 5.13
CA LEU A 106 -7.68 28.55 6.57
C LEU A 106 -6.39 29.27 6.96
N ILE A 107 -5.29 29.02 6.24
CA ILE A 107 -3.98 29.66 6.48
C ILE A 107 -4.11 31.18 6.37
N SER A 108 -4.78 31.68 5.34
CA SER A 108 -4.94 33.11 5.12
C SER A 108 -5.78 33.80 6.22
N GLY A 109 -6.70 33.05 6.85
CA GLY A 109 -7.45 33.52 8.02
C GLY A 109 -6.58 33.67 9.27
N VAL A 110 -5.48 32.93 9.38
CA VAL A 110 -4.51 33.04 10.50
C VAL A 110 -3.37 33.99 10.14
N ASN A 111 -2.79 33.84 8.95
CA ASN A 111 -1.71 34.69 8.46
C ASN A 111 -1.80 34.83 6.92
N PRO A 112 -2.26 35.99 6.41
CA PRO A 112 -2.46 36.21 4.98
C PRO A 112 -1.18 36.19 4.12
N SER A 113 0.00 36.28 4.73
CA SER A 113 1.28 36.22 4.01
C SER A 113 1.72 34.79 3.69
N LEU A 114 1.11 33.81 4.32
CA LEU A 114 1.49 32.40 4.20
C LEU A 114 0.57 31.66 3.23
N LYS A 115 1.15 30.72 2.49
CA LYS A 115 0.40 29.81 1.60
C LYS A 115 1.23 28.56 1.29
N ILE A 116 0.56 27.48 0.90
CA ILE A 116 1.17 26.28 0.33
C ILE A 116 0.80 26.14 -1.15
N SER A 117 1.66 25.51 -1.94
CA SER A 117 1.39 25.30 -3.37
C SER A 117 1.54 23.83 -3.75
N TYR A 118 0.63 23.35 -4.61
CA TYR A 118 0.68 21.98 -5.15
C TYR A 118 2.02 21.67 -5.81
N LYS A 119 2.56 22.60 -6.62
CA LYS A 119 3.83 22.44 -7.34
C LYS A 119 5.02 22.26 -6.38
N GLU A 120 5.04 23.06 -5.32
CA GLU A 120 6.09 22.97 -4.31
C GLU A 120 6.00 21.69 -3.49
N ILE A 121 4.81 21.33 -3.03
CA ILE A 121 4.57 20.07 -2.31
C ILE A 121 5.02 18.87 -3.15
N LYS A 122 4.62 18.84 -4.43
CA LYS A 122 5.01 17.79 -5.35
C LYS A 122 6.52 17.68 -5.50
N ARG A 123 7.21 18.82 -5.67
CA ARG A 123 8.67 18.87 -5.83
C ARG A 123 9.43 18.47 -4.57
N ARG A 124 8.96 18.90 -3.37
CA ARG A 124 9.70 18.74 -2.11
C ARG A 124 9.46 17.41 -1.43
N PHE A 125 8.28 16.85 -1.54
CA PHE A 125 7.81 15.78 -0.65
C PHE A 125 7.36 14.51 -1.38
N THR A 126 7.35 14.50 -2.72
CA THR A 126 6.86 13.33 -3.48
C THR A 126 7.78 12.98 -4.65
N HIS A 127 7.74 11.72 -5.06
CA HIS A 127 8.33 11.27 -6.34
C HIS A 127 7.32 11.37 -7.51
N GLY A 128 6.02 11.35 -7.24
CA GLY A 128 4.98 11.35 -8.30
C GLY A 128 3.67 11.95 -7.82
N LEU A 129 3.05 11.34 -6.81
CA LEU A 129 1.71 11.69 -6.35
C LEU A 129 1.71 12.49 -5.07
N VAL A 130 0.97 13.60 -5.05
CA VAL A 130 0.62 14.29 -3.81
C VAL A 130 -0.50 13.51 -3.10
N ARG A 131 -0.38 13.33 -1.79
CA ARG A 131 -1.35 12.68 -0.91
C ARG A 131 -1.55 13.52 0.34
N GLU A 132 -2.62 13.28 1.09
CA GLU A 132 -2.93 14.00 2.34
C GLU A 132 -1.73 14.14 3.29
N ARG A 133 -0.90 13.06 3.43
CA ARG A 133 0.29 13.10 4.28
C ARG A 133 1.31 14.15 3.84
N HIS A 134 1.42 14.41 2.55
CA HIS A 134 2.30 15.46 2.03
C HIS A 134 1.74 16.86 2.30
N LEU A 135 0.41 17.02 2.36
CA LEU A 135 -0.23 18.24 2.78
C LEU A 135 0.02 18.50 4.27
N ALA A 136 -0.15 17.48 5.12
CA ALA A 136 0.14 17.59 6.55
C ALA A 136 1.61 17.96 6.80
N ARG A 137 2.53 17.31 6.09
CA ARG A 137 3.96 17.65 6.11
C ARG A 137 4.20 19.08 5.67
N ALA A 138 3.54 19.55 4.61
CA ALA A 138 3.67 20.93 4.15
C ALA A 138 3.20 21.95 5.20
N ILE A 139 2.11 21.69 5.92
CA ILE A 139 1.65 22.53 7.03
C ILE A 139 2.69 22.59 8.14
N ARG A 140 3.25 21.42 8.56
CA ARG A 140 4.30 21.38 9.57
C ARG A 140 5.54 22.18 9.14
N TYR A 141 5.99 22.01 7.88
CA TYR A 141 7.11 22.79 7.35
C TYR A 141 6.79 24.29 7.28
N LEU A 142 5.56 24.66 6.88
CA LEU A 142 5.13 26.05 6.87
C LEU A 142 5.26 26.68 8.27
N ALA A 143 4.89 25.96 9.33
CA ALA A 143 5.05 26.39 10.71
C ALA A 143 6.55 26.55 11.09
N THR A 144 7.35 25.52 10.83
CA THR A 144 8.78 25.52 11.25
C THR A 144 9.63 26.54 10.47
N GLU A 145 9.31 26.84 9.22
CA GLU A 145 10.06 27.77 8.40
C GLU A 145 9.70 29.25 8.65
N ASN A 146 8.51 29.52 9.20
CA ASN A 146 8.03 30.90 9.36
C ASN A 146 7.95 31.38 10.83
N PHE A 147 8.03 30.47 11.80
CA PHE A 147 7.97 30.81 13.23
C PHE A 147 9.21 30.33 13.97
N LYS A 148 9.79 31.22 14.81
CA LYS A 148 11.09 30.97 15.45
C LYS A 148 11.01 30.09 16.68
N THR A 149 9.93 30.21 17.47
CA THR A 149 9.77 29.46 18.71
C THR A 149 8.83 28.27 18.53
N SER A 150 9.05 27.22 19.31
CA SER A 150 8.15 26.07 19.34
C SER A 150 6.72 26.43 19.74
N GLY A 151 6.58 27.45 20.61
CA GLY A 151 5.26 27.96 20.99
C GLY A 151 4.52 28.55 19.80
N ASP A 152 5.16 29.50 19.08
CA ASP A 152 4.54 30.15 17.89
C ASP A 152 4.21 29.13 16.80
N GLN A 153 5.04 28.08 16.62
CA GLN A 153 4.78 27.01 15.65
C GLN A 153 3.52 26.22 16.02
N LEU A 154 3.37 25.84 17.30
CA LEU A 154 2.19 25.16 17.79
C LEU A 154 0.96 26.06 17.73
N ASP A 155 1.07 27.31 18.18
CA ASP A 155 -0.04 28.26 18.15
C ASP A 155 -0.58 28.47 16.73
N PHE A 156 0.30 28.52 15.73
CA PHE A 156 -0.12 28.55 14.32
C PHE A 156 -0.90 27.30 13.94
N ILE A 157 -0.39 26.08 14.23
CA ILE A 157 -1.04 24.81 13.91
C ILE A 157 -2.40 24.69 14.62
N GLU A 158 -2.45 25.02 15.91
CA GLU A 158 -3.66 25.00 16.73
C GLU A 158 -4.71 26.01 16.25
N SER A 159 -4.25 27.17 15.74
CA SER A 159 -5.16 28.15 15.10
C SER A 159 -5.84 27.57 13.86
N LEU A 160 -5.12 26.73 13.06
CA LEU A 160 -5.72 26.03 11.93
C LEU A 160 -6.75 24.98 12.37
N TYR A 161 -6.62 24.43 13.59
CA TYR A 161 -7.61 23.51 14.19
C TYR A 161 -8.82 24.23 14.81
N GLY A 162 -8.92 25.56 14.63
CA GLY A 162 -9.95 26.36 15.27
C GLY A 162 -9.71 26.58 16.78
N GLY A 163 -8.47 26.54 17.22
CA GLY A 163 -8.06 26.73 18.61
C GLY A 163 -7.97 25.46 19.45
N LYS A 164 -8.25 24.28 18.88
CA LYS A 164 -8.03 23.01 19.56
C LYS A 164 -6.53 22.79 19.83
N LYS A 165 -6.18 22.43 21.05
CA LYS A 165 -4.80 22.17 21.43
C LYS A 165 -4.25 20.90 20.79
N SER A 166 -2.96 20.93 20.40
CA SER A 166 -2.24 19.76 19.90
C SER A 166 -1.88 18.82 21.05
N GLU A 167 -2.19 17.54 20.87
CA GLU A 167 -1.81 16.47 21.80
C GLU A 167 -0.44 15.89 21.45
N ALA A 168 -0.06 15.93 20.17
CA ALA A 168 1.21 15.37 19.68
C ALA A 168 2.41 16.27 19.96
N GLY A 169 2.23 17.59 19.96
CA GLY A 169 3.31 18.56 20.08
C GLY A 169 4.35 18.44 18.97
N LEU A 170 5.50 19.12 19.13
CA LEU A 170 6.58 19.11 18.13
C LEU A 170 7.64 18.02 18.37
N SER A 171 7.58 17.30 19.47
CA SER A 171 8.57 16.25 19.82
C SER A 171 8.41 14.99 18.97
N ASN A 172 7.21 14.69 18.54
CA ASN A 172 6.91 13.55 17.67
C ASN A 172 6.29 14.03 16.34
N LEU A 173 7.15 14.20 15.35
CA LEU A 173 6.75 14.72 14.02
C LEU A 173 5.75 13.82 13.30
N THR A 174 5.84 12.50 13.48
CA THR A 174 4.89 11.55 12.87
C THR A 174 3.51 11.69 13.50
N ALA A 175 3.44 11.75 14.82
CA ALA A 175 2.18 11.96 15.54
C ALA A 175 1.55 13.30 15.16
N LEU A 176 2.36 14.37 15.07
CA LEU A 176 1.89 15.70 14.64
C LEU A 176 1.34 15.69 13.21
N GLU A 177 2.05 15.08 12.24
CA GLU A 177 1.56 14.97 10.86
C GLU A 177 0.25 14.16 10.80
N ASN A 178 0.10 13.10 11.60
CA ASN A 178 -1.15 12.35 11.70
C ASN A 178 -2.27 13.16 12.35
N GLU A 179 -1.96 13.95 13.37
CA GLU A 179 -2.91 14.86 14.02
C GLU A 179 -3.39 15.95 13.06
N ILE A 180 -2.48 16.57 12.29
CA ILE A 180 -2.82 17.54 11.22
C ILE A 180 -3.77 16.89 10.20
N ARG A 181 -3.48 15.65 9.77
CA ARG A 181 -4.37 14.91 8.85
C ARG A 181 -5.75 14.71 9.46
N SER A 182 -5.82 14.27 10.70
CA SER A 182 -7.09 13.97 11.38
C SER A 182 -7.93 15.20 11.59
N ASN A 183 -7.34 16.31 12.04
CA ASN A 183 -8.07 17.53 12.35
C ASN A 183 -8.44 18.36 11.10
N LEU A 184 -7.64 18.31 10.02
CA LEU A 184 -7.86 19.19 8.85
C LEU A 184 -8.30 18.47 7.58
N LEU A 185 -7.82 17.23 7.32
CA LEU A 185 -7.83 16.62 5.99
C LEU A 185 -8.74 15.39 5.89
N LYS A 186 -9.10 14.77 7.01
CA LYS A 186 -10.01 13.61 7.05
C LYS A 186 -11.46 14.08 7.10
N SER A 187 -12.40 13.14 6.89
CA SER A 187 -13.84 13.39 6.97
C SER A 187 -14.18 14.13 8.26
N GLY A 188 -14.93 15.23 8.13
CA GLY A 188 -15.22 16.17 9.21
C GLY A 188 -14.20 17.30 9.39
N GLY A 189 -13.02 17.23 8.79
CA GLY A 189 -12.02 18.30 8.82
C GLY A 189 -12.38 19.43 7.83
N PRO A 190 -11.99 20.69 8.15
CA PRO A 190 -12.39 21.87 7.36
C PRO A 190 -11.80 21.92 5.95
N ALA A 191 -10.71 21.21 5.69
CA ALA A 191 -10.09 21.11 4.36
C ALA A 191 -10.38 19.76 3.67
N PHE A 192 -11.22 18.92 4.24
CA PHE A 192 -11.65 17.68 3.60
C PHE A 192 -12.38 17.96 2.28
N VAL A 193 -12.07 17.14 1.28
CA VAL A 193 -12.77 17.06 0.00
C VAL A 193 -13.13 15.61 -0.22
N GLU A 194 -14.41 15.35 -0.43
CA GLU A 194 -14.90 14.01 -0.72
C GLU A 194 -14.38 13.53 -2.07
N GLU A 195 -14.09 12.24 -2.16
CA GLU A 195 -13.63 11.64 -3.41
C GLU A 195 -14.83 11.32 -4.30
N GLU A 196 -14.79 11.83 -5.53
CA GLU A 196 -15.77 11.50 -6.56
C GLU A 196 -15.72 10.01 -6.94
N GLU A 197 -16.86 9.37 -7.23
CA GLU A 197 -16.88 7.98 -7.73
C GLU A 197 -16.02 7.77 -8.98
N SER A 198 -15.92 8.80 -9.83
CA SER A 198 -15.06 8.82 -11.01
C SER A 198 -13.57 8.67 -10.71
N SER A 199 -13.18 8.90 -9.45
CA SER A 199 -11.80 8.72 -8.96
C SER A 199 -11.44 7.24 -8.74
N PHE A 200 -12.40 6.32 -8.88
CA PHE A 200 -12.19 4.90 -8.64
C PHE A 200 -12.47 4.07 -9.88
N LEU A 201 -11.56 3.16 -10.20
CA LEU A 201 -11.82 2.12 -11.20
C LEU A 201 -12.66 0.99 -10.60
N GLU A 202 -13.54 0.42 -11.41
CA GLU A 202 -14.13 -0.86 -11.06
C GLU A 202 -13.05 -1.94 -10.91
N LEU A 203 -13.21 -2.85 -9.95
CA LEU A 203 -12.22 -3.90 -9.66
C LEU A 203 -11.84 -4.71 -10.90
N SER A 204 -12.79 -5.02 -11.77
CA SER A 204 -12.53 -5.73 -13.03
C SER A 204 -11.55 -5.02 -13.97
N LYS A 205 -11.52 -3.68 -13.93
CA LYS A 205 -10.57 -2.86 -14.71
C LYS A 205 -9.18 -2.89 -14.08
N ILE A 206 -9.11 -2.86 -12.72
CA ILE A 206 -7.86 -2.95 -11.96
C ILE A 206 -7.20 -4.32 -12.22
N ILE A 207 -7.94 -5.41 -12.11
CA ILE A 207 -7.44 -6.76 -12.40
C ILE A 207 -6.84 -6.82 -13.82
N LYS A 208 -7.51 -6.23 -14.80
CA LYS A 208 -6.99 -6.18 -16.17
C LYS A 208 -5.74 -5.32 -16.34
N ILE A 209 -5.58 -4.25 -15.53
CA ILE A 209 -4.33 -3.45 -15.51
C ILE A 209 -3.20 -4.30 -14.97
N ILE A 210 -3.40 -4.98 -13.85
CA ILE A 210 -2.41 -5.82 -13.18
C ILE A 210 -1.94 -6.95 -14.12
N ILE A 211 -2.86 -7.71 -14.70
CA ILE A 211 -2.56 -8.81 -15.63
C ILE A 211 -1.76 -8.30 -16.84
N ARG A 212 -2.16 -7.16 -17.43
CA ARG A 212 -1.45 -6.59 -18.59
C ARG A 212 -0.05 -6.06 -18.22
N ALA A 213 0.15 -5.64 -16.98
CA ALA A 213 1.45 -5.27 -16.45
C ALA A 213 2.25 -6.49 -15.92
N GLY A 214 1.82 -7.69 -16.24
CA GLY A 214 2.52 -8.94 -15.90
C GLY A 214 2.39 -9.37 -14.44
N GLY A 215 1.48 -8.80 -13.67
CA GLY A 215 1.36 -9.07 -12.23
C GLY A 215 0.30 -10.11 -11.87
N ILE A 216 0.37 -10.61 -10.65
CA ILE A 216 -0.62 -11.48 -10.00
C ILE A 216 -1.65 -10.60 -9.27
N PRO A 217 -2.96 -10.68 -9.61
CA PRO A 217 -4.01 -10.03 -8.82
C PRO A 217 -4.04 -10.56 -7.39
N CYS A 218 -3.97 -9.66 -6.40
CA CYS A 218 -3.86 -10.01 -4.99
C CYS A 218 -4.84 -9.19 -4.16
N TYR A 219 -5.57 -9.88 -3.27
CA TYR A 219 -6.53 -9.27 -2.34
C TYR A 219 -5.84 -9.00 -0.98
N PRO A 220 -5.65 -7.74 -0.58
CA PRO A 220 -5.18 -7.40 0.75
C PRO A 220 -6.33 -7.54 1.76
N VAL A 221 -6.20 -8.45 2.71
CA VAL A 221 -7.20 -8.73 3.73
C VAL A 221 -7.01 -7.81 4.92
N LEU A 222 -8.10 -7.21 5.40
CA LEU A 222 -8.09 -6.41 6.62
C LEU A 222 -8.17 -7.30 7.87
N LEU A 223 -9.03 -8.31 7.82
CA LEU A 223 -9.34 -9.26 8.89
C LEU A 223 -9.93 -8.55 10.13
N ASP A 224 -9.48 -8.88 11.33
CA ASP A 224 -10.00 -8.31 12.58
C ASP A 224 -9.40 -6.94 12.91
N ASP A 225 -10.25 -6.03 13.37
CA ASP A 225 -9.80 -4.77 13.96
C ASP A 225 -9.35 -4.98 15.45
N PRO A 226 -8.77 -3.95 16.11
CA PRO A 226 -8.38 -4.06 17.52
C PRO A 226 -9.50 -4.44 18.49
N SER A 227 -10.76 -4.27 18.10
CA SER A 227 -11.94 -4.66 18.89
C SER A 227 -12.47 -6.05 18.52
N GLY A 228 -11.82 -6.74 17.58
CA GLY A 228 -12.21 -8.07 17.10
C GLY A 228 -13.34 -8.06 16.08
N ASN A 229 -13.66 -6.88 15.47
CA ASN A 229 -14.70 -6.80 14.45
C ASN A 229 -14.13 -7.02 13.05
N TYR A 230 -15.00 -7.52 12.17
CA TYR A 230 -14.74 -7.73 10.75
C TYR A 230 -15.65 -6.83 9.92
N THR A 231 -15.27 -6.62 8.67
CA THR A 231 -16.18 -6.06 7.67
C THR A 231 -17.21 -7.12 7.24
N GLU A 232 -18.30 -6.68 6.65
CA GLU A 232 -19.38 -7.58 6.17
C GLU A 232 -18.87 -8.53 5.09
N TYR A 233 -17.84 -8.15 4.35
CA TYR A 233 -17.27 -8.94 3.26
C TYR A 233 -16.29 -10.02 3.75
N GLU A 234 -15.61 -9.77 4.88
CA GLU A 234 -14.54 -10.64 5.39
C GLU A 234 -14.96 -11.48 6.61
N ASN A 235 -16.16 -11.31 7.13
CA ASN A 235 -16.64 -11.99 8.35
C ASN A 235 -16.96 -13.50 8.17
N ASP A 236 -16.99 -13.97 6.91
CA ASP A 236 -17.30 -15.34 6.56
C ASP A 236 -16.26 -15.86 5.54
N PRO A 237 -15.29 -16.69 5.97
CA PRO A 237 -14.23 -17.17 5.09
C PRO A 237 -14.70 -17.97 3.87
N ASP A 238 -15.81 -18.72 3.97
CA ASP A 238 -16.35 -19.49 2.84
C ASP A 238 -16.97 -18.58 1.77
N LYS A 239 -17.66 -17.50 2.20
CA LYS A 239 -18.18 -16.48 1.29
C LYS A 239 -17.06 -15.70 0.64
N LEU A 240 -16.04 -15.30 1.41
CA LEU A 240 -14.86 -14.62 0.89
C LEU A 240 -14.14 -15.51 -0.14
N TYR A 241 -13.89 -16.78 0.18
CA TYR A 241 -13.32 -17.75 -0.75
C TYR A 241 -14.12 -17.82 -2.07
N SER A 242 -15.43 -17.98 -1.97
CA SER A 242 -16.31 -18.04 -3.14
C SER A 242 -16.27 -16.76 -3.98
N ALA A 243 -16.21 -15.60 -3.32
CA ALA A 243 -16.14 -14.30 -3.99
C ALA A 243 -14.81 -14.10 -4.72
N LEU A 244 -13.68 -14.42 -4.07
CA LEU A 244 -12.35 -14.31 -4.67
C LEU A 244 -12.16 -15.28 -5.84
N THR A 245 -12.57 -16.55 -5.67
CA THR A 245 -12.51 -17.57 -6.72
C THR A 245 -13.30 -17.16 -7.97
N ARG A 246 -14.52 -16.62 -7.79
CA ARG A 246 -15.34 -16.10 -8.90
C ARG A 246 -14.67 -14.96 -9.67
N LEU A 247 -13.81 -14.18 -9.00
CA LEU A 247 -13.03 -13.10 -9.60
C LEU A 247 -11.70 -13.59 -10.20
N GLY A 248 -11.37 -14.88 -10.06
CA GLY A 248 -10.10 -15.46 -10.52
C GLY A 248 -8.92 -15.01 -9.65
N ILE A 249 -9.14 -14.73 -8.38
CA ILE A 249 -8.12 -14.27 -7.43
C ILE A 249 -7.71 -15.47 -6.57
N GLU A 250 -6.42 -15.78 -6.56
CA GLU A 250 -5.82 -16.86 -5.76
C GLU A 250 -4.59 -16.36 -4.95
N CYS A 251 -4.44 -15.05 -4.79
CA CYS A 251 -3.39 -14.46 -3.98
C CYS A 251 -4.00 -13.52 -2.94
N ILE A 252 -3.53 -13.66 -1.71
CA ILE A 252 -3.94 -12.88 -0.55
C ILE A 252 -2.69 -12.27 0.10
N GLU A 253 -2.80 -11.02 0.52
CA GLU A 253 -1.81 -10.37 1.38
C GLU A 253 -2.45 -10.02 2.73
N LEU A 254 -1.71 -10.23 3.80
CA LEU A 254 -2.07 -9.77 5.14
C LEU A 254 -0.97 -8.85 5.70
N ILE A 255 -1.36 -7.99 6.63
CA ILE A 255 -0.44 -7.20 7.46
C ILE A 255 -0.58 -7.73 8.90
N PRO A 256 0.19 -8.77 9.28
CA PRO A 256 0.00 -9.47 10.54
C PRO A 256 0.00 -8.58 11.77
N GLY A 257 0.77 -7.48 11.75
CA GLY A 257 0.80 -6.50 12.85
C GLY A 257 -0.55 -5.85 13.19
N ARG A 258 -1.55 -5.99 12.33
CA ARG A 258 -2.93 -5.53 12.58
C ARG A 258 -3.80 -6.57 13.26
N ASN A 259 -3.45 -7.86 13.22
CA ASN A 259 -4.33 -8.96 13.50
C ASN A 259 -3.91 -9.76 14.76
N ASP A 260 -4.89 -10.29 15.48
CA ASP A 260 -4.68 -11.28 16.53
C ASP A 260 -4.01 -12.54 15.95
N LEU A 261 -3.00 -13.09 16.62
CA LEU A 261 -2.21 -14.21 16.10
C LEU A 261 -3.06 -15.46 15.84
N ARG A 262 -4.02 -15.76 16.71
CA ARG A 262 -4.90 -16.94 16.56
C ARG A 262 -5.85 -16.77 15.38
N ILE A 263 -6.41 -15.57 15.22
CA ILE A 263 -7.30 -15.24 14.10
C ILE A 263 -6.52 -15.31 12.79
N LEU A 264 -5.34 -14.70 12.76
CA LEU A 264 -4.43 -14.74 11.61
C LEU A 264 -4.10 -16.16 11.21
N ARG A 265 -3.72 -17.02 12.17
CA ARG A 265 -3.37 -18.43 11.91
C ARG A 265 -4.54 -19.18 11.28
N ASN A 266 -5.71 -19.15 11.90
CA ASN A 266 -6.89 -19.85 11.41
C ASN A 266 -7.25 -19.42 9.98
N PHE A 267 -7.15 -18.13 9.69
CA PHE A 267 -7.42 -17.57 8.36
C PHE A 267 -6.37 -18.05 7.33
N VAL A 268 -5.10 -17.96 7.67
CA VAL A 268 -3.99 -18.37 6.79
C VAL A 268 -4.05 -19.88 6.50
N GLU A 269 -4.24 -20.71 7.52
CA GLU A 269 -4.37 -22.18 7.34
C GLU A 269 -5.57 -22.53 6.46
N TYR A 270 -6.71 -21.88 6.66
CA TYR A 270 -7.90 -22.09 5.84
C TYR A 270 -7.63 -21.78 4.35
N PHE A 271 -7.11 -20.58 4.04
CA PHE A 271 -6.89 -20.20 2.64
C PHE A 271 -5.70 -20.91 2.00
N ASN A 272 -4.64 -21.23 2.76
CA ASN A 272 -3.55 -22.08 2.29
C ASN A 272 -4.06 -23.48 1.93
N GLY A 273 -4.90 -24.08 2.78
CA GLY A 273 -5.57 -25.37 2.51
C GLY A 273 -6.49 -25.36 1.28
N LYS A 274 -6.97 -24.18 0.86
CA LYS A 274 -7.72 -23.95 -0.39
C LYS A 274 -6.80 -23.65 -1.58
N GLY A 275 -5.48 -23.69 -1.40
CA GLY A 275 -4.50 -23.47 -2.44
C GLY A 275 -4.24 -22.01 -2.79
N PHE A 276 -4.58 -21.04 -1.93
CA PHE A 276 -4.23 -19.64 -2.15
C PHE A 276 -2.74 -19.39 -1.89
N ILE A 277 -2.17 -18.45 -2.64
CA ILE A 277 -0.87 -17.86 -2.37
C ILE A 277 -1.05 -16.85 -1.25
N ILE A 278 -0.31 -17.00 -0.15
CA ILE A 278 -0.39 -16.12 1.02
C ILE A 278 0.92 -15.35 1.14
N THR A 279 0.83 -14.04 1.30
CA THR A 279 1.99 -13.19 1.56
C THR A 279 1.75 -12.29 2.75
N PHE A 280 2.83 -11.93 3.44
CA PHE A 280 2.80 -10.96 4.52
C PHE A 280 3.53 -9.68 4.13
N GLY A 281 2.94 -8.58 4.53
CA GLY A 281 3.51 -7.25 4.36
C GLY A 281 3.61 -6.50 5.67
N THR A 282 4.32 -5.39 5.62
CA THR A 282 4.36 -4.38 6.68
C THR A 282 3.83 -3.07 6.13
N GLU A 283 3.33 -2.19 7.00
CA GLU A 283 2.75 -0.92 6.56
C GLU A 283 3.68 0.26 6.87
N HIS A 284 4.58 0.58 5.92
CA HIS A 284 5.53 1.70 6.02
C HIS A 284 4.96 2.96 5.34
N ASN A 285 3.85 3.46 5.83
CA ASN A 285 3.16 4.61 5.26
C ASN A 285 3.35 5.92 6.04
N THR A 286 4.18 5.90 7.08
CA THR A 286 4.56 7.06 7.91
C THR A 286 6.10 7.18 8.00
N PRO A 287 6.65 8.32 8.47
CA PRO A 287 8.09 8.45 8.71
C PRO A 287 8.62 7.57 9.85
N GLU A 288 7.75 6.88 10.53
CA GLU A 288 8.07 5.96 11.61
C GLU A 288 8.81 4.74 11.06
N MET A 289 9.98 4.48 11.62
CA MET A 289 10.84 3.39 11.19
C MET A 289 10.46 2.11 11.94
N ILE A 290 9.25 1.59 11.68
CA ILE A 290 8.81 0.32 12.25
C ILE A 290 9.63 -0.85 11.69
N PRO A 291 9.80 -1.97 12.42
CA PRO A 291 10.51 -3.14 11.91
C PRO A 291 9.91 -3.69 10.62
N LEU A 292 10.78 -4.18 9.72
CA LEU A 292 10.38 -4.95 8.53
C LEU A 292 10.11 -6.42 8.87
N THR A 293 10.68 -6.91 9.95
CA THR A 293 10.39 -8.24 10.49
C THR A 293 8.93 -8.30 10.94
N VAL A 294 8.18 -9.19 10.32
CA VAL A 294 6.74 -9.29 10.50
C VAL A 294 6.41 -9.95 11.85
N THR A 295 5.52 -9.32 12.62
CA THR A 295 4.95 -9.85 13.86
C THR A 295 3.44 -9.70 13.84
N ALA A 296 2.71 -10.45 14.65
CA ALA A 296 1.28 -10.23 14.88
C ALA A 296 1.04 -9.00 15.76
N ARG A 297 -0.22 -8.65 16.01
CA ARG A 297 -0.61 -7.51 16.85
C ARG A 297 0.09 -7.57 18.22
N GLY A 298 0.55 -6.41 18.68
CA GLY A 298 1.28 -6.32 19.95
C GLY A 298 2.74 -6.79 19.89
N GLY A 299 3.29 -7.08 18.71
CA GLY A 299 4.66 -7.55 18.53
C GLY A 299 4.83 -9.06 18.78
N GLU A 300 3.73 -9.82 18.79
CA GLU A 300 3.75 -11.25 19.02
C GLU A 300 4.44 -11.97 17.84
N PRO A 301 5.47 -12.82 18.07
CA PRO A 301 6.19 -13.50 17.01
C PRO A 301 5.31 -14.47 16.24
N LEU A 302 5.47 -14.53 14.93
CA LEU A 302 4.84 -15.57 14.10
C LEU A 302 5.52 -16.90 14.33
N ASP A 303 4.74 -17.99 14.32
CA ASP A 303 5.27 -19.35 14.35
C ASP A 303 5.88 -19.78 13.01
N GLU A 304 6.59 -20.91 13.00
CA GLU A 304 7.30 -21.41 11.82
C GLU A 304 6.35 -21.82 10.68
N SER A 305 5.14 -22.27 10.98
CA SER A 305 4.15 -22.63 9.96
C SER A 305 3.72 -21.40 9.17
N LEU A 306 3.35 -20.30 9.86
CA LEU A 306 2.98 -19.05 9.23
C LEU A 306 4.13 -18.44 8.41
N LYS A 307 5.36 -18.51 8.95
CA LYS A 307 6.55 -18.03 8.23
C LYS A 307 6.81 -18.86 6.97
N THR A 308 6.67 -20.17 7.04
CA THR A 308 6.85 -21.08 5.90
C THR A 308 5.82 -20.79 4.81
N ILE A 309 4.54 -20.70 5.14
CA ILE A 309 3.46 -20.39 4.18
C ILE A 309 3.71 -19.05 3.50
N ALA A 310 4.09 -18.01 4.27
CA ALA A 310 4.36 -16.69 3.69
C ALA A 310 5.63 -16.69 2.82
N TRP A 311 6.65 -17.45 3.19
CA TRP A 311 7.87 -17.61 2.39
C TRP A 311 7.59 -18.32 1.07
N GLU A 312 6.85 -19.43 1.08
CA GLU A 312 6.42 -20.12 -0.13
C GLU A 312 5.63 -19.20 -1.07
N GLY A 313 4.69 -18.42 -0.51
CA GLY A 313 3.95 -17.43 -1.27
C GLY A 313 4.86 -16.37 -1.91
N ALA A 314 5.83 -15.85 -1.18
CA ALA A 314 6.81 -14.91 -1.70
C ALA A 314 7.70 -15.56 -2.78
N CYS A 315 8.11 -16.79 -2.62
CA CYS A 315 8.85 -17.56 -3.64
C CYS A 315 8.03 -17.75 -4.92
N ILE A 316 6.74 -18.06 -4.84
CA ILE A 316 5.87 -18.18 -6.04
C ILE A 316 5.82 -16.85 -6.79
N ILE A 317 5.73 -15.71 -6.09
CA ILE A 317 5.75 -14.38 -6.72
C ILE A 317 7.12 -14.10 -7.35
N ALA A 318 8.23 -14.46 -6.68
CA ALA A 318 9.58 -14.32 -7.22
C ALA A 318 9.79 -15.17 -8.49
N ALA A 319 9.31 -16.43 -8.50
CA ALA A 319 9.32 -17.28 -9.69
C ALA A 319 8.50 -16.67 -10.84
N HIS A 320 7.29 -16.18 -10.54
CA HIS A 320 6.45 -15.52 -11.52
C HIS A 320 7.18 -14.32 -12.15
N GLN A 321 7.73 -13.42 -11.34
CA GLN A 321 8.45 -12.23 -11.80
C GLN A 321 9.70 -12.61 -12.62
N TYR A 322 10.46 -13.62 -12.20
CA TYR A 322 11.61 -14.12 -12.92
C TYR A 322 11.25 -14.71 -14.29
N LEU A 323 10.25 -15.60 -14.35
CA LEU A 323 9.79 -16.20 -15.59
C LEU A 323 9.33 -15.13 -16.59
N ARG A 324 8.61 -14.13 -16.10
CA ARG A 324 8.17 -12.98 -16.92
C ARG A 324 9.34 -12.17 -17.45
N ALA A 325 10.35 -11.88 -16.63
CA ALA A 325 11.54 -11.17 -17.03
C ALA A 325 12.36 -11.94 -18.09
N ASP A 326 12.31 -13.29 -18.05
CA ASP A 326 12.94 -14.19 -19.02
C ASP A 326 12.07 -14.43 -20.28
N GLY A 327 10.95 -13.72 -20.44
CA GLY A 327 10.03 -13.87 -21.58
C GLY A 327 9.20 -15.15 -21.56
N ARG A 328 9.20 -15.87 -20.44
CA ARG A 328 8.40 -17.10 -20.23
C ARG A 328 7.06 -16.81 -19.57
N GLN A 329 6.20 -17.82 -19.54
CA GLN A 329 4.92 -17.72 -18.84
C GLN A 329 5.11 -17.85 -17.32
N GLY A 330 4.64 -16.83 -16.58
CA GLY A 330 4.59 -16.88 -15.14
C GLY A 330 3.34 -17.60 -14.61
N TYR A 331 3.09 -17.48 -13.31
CA TYR A 331 1.91 -18.08 -12.66
C TYR A 331 0.59 -17.58 -13.24
N VAL A 332 0.44 -16.29 -13.52
CA VAL A 332 -0.72 -15.72 -14.21
C VAL A 332 -0.39 -15.50 -15.68
N LEU A 333 -1.27 -15.99 -16.56
CA LEU A 333 -1.16 -15.90 -18.01
C LEU A 333 -1.74 -14.56 -18.52
N PRO A 334 -1.42 -14.12 -19.75
CA PRO A 334 -1.94 -12.88 -20.32
C PRO A 334 -3.47 -12.81 -20.45
N ASP A 335 -4.15 -13.95 -20.48
CA ASP A 335 -5.62 -14.06 -20.48
C ASP A 335 -6.24 -14.03 -19.08
N GLY A 336 -5.41 -13.98 -18.03
CA GLY A 336 -5.79 -13.95 -16.63
C GLY A 336 -6.01 -15.32 -16.00
N LYS A 337 -5.81 -16.40 -16.75
CA LYS A 337 -5.84 -17.75 -16.17
C LYS A 337 -4.55 -18.08 -15.42
N HIS A 338 -4.63 -19.03 -14.53
CA HIS A 338 -3.46 -19.54 -13.86
C HIS A 338 -2.73 -20.60 -14.74
N SER A 339 -1.42 -20.63 -14.66
CA SER A 339 -0.63 -21.63 -15.36
C SER A 339 -0.91 -23.03 -14.82
N LYS A 340 -0.61 -24.06 -15.63
CA LYS A 340 -0.73 -25.44 -15.20
C LYS A 340 0.44 -25.92 -14.32
N GLN A 341 1.43 -25.06 -14.07
CA GLN A 341 2.56 -25.39 -13.19
C GLN A 341 2.05 -25.53 -11.76
N GLN A 342 2.56 -26.53 -11.06
CA GLN A 342 2.26 -26.73 -9.65
C GLN A 342 2.84 -25.57 -8.84
N LYS A 343 2.11 -25.10 -7.82
CA LYS A 343 2.57 -24.00 -6.95
C LYS A 343 3.84 -24.38 -6.20
N GLU A 344 3.97 -25.65 -5.85
CA GLU A 344 5.15 -26.23 -5.20
C GLU A 344 6.40 -26.09 -6.09
N ASP A 345 6.30 -26.41 -7.39
CA ASP A 345 7.41 -26.23 -8.35
C ASP A 345 7.81 -24.77 -8.50
N LEU A 346 6.81 -23.85 -8.52
CA LEU A 346 7.07 -22.42 -8.56
C LEU A 346 7.71 -21.92 -7.26
N ALA A 347 7.32 -22.44 -6.11
CA ALA A 347 7.93 -22.08 -4.84
C ALA A 347 9.41 -22.50 -4.81
N ILE A 348 9.72 -23.74 -5.24
CA ILE A 348 11.10 -24.24 -5.38
C ILE A 348 11.90 -23.37 -6.37
N LEU A 349 11.34 -23.08 -7.55
CA LEU A 349 12.00 -22.23 -8.53
C LEU A 349 12.27 -20.83 -7.94
N GLY A 350 11.31 -20.24 -7.26
CA GLY A 350 11.46 -18.91 -6.66
C GLY A 350 12.53 -18.88 -5.58
N GLN A 351 12.59 -19.90 -4.74
CA GLN A 351 13.66 -20.04 -3.75
C GLN A 351 15.04 -20.10 -4.42
N LEU A 352 15.20 -20.93 -5.45
CA LEU A 352 16.47 -21.04 -6.19
C LEU A 352 16.86 -19.72 -6.87
N VAL A 353 15.89 -19.00 -7.42
CA VAL A 353 16.11 -17.67 -8.04
C VAL A 353 16.59 -16.66 -7.00
N ILE A 354 15.96 -16.63 -5.82
CA ILE A 354 16.38 -15.74 -4.73
C ILE A 354 17.78 -16.10 -4.25
N GLU A 355 18.07 -17.37 -4.01
CA GLU A 355 19.38 -17.84 -3.56
C GLU A 355 20.48 -17.54 -4.58
N TYR A 356 20.23 -17.78 -5.87
CA TYR A 356 21.14 -17.42 -6.95
C TYR A 356 21.44 -15.92 -6.99
N PHE A 357 20.41 -15.07 -6.91
CA PHE A 357 20.54 -13.62 -6.85
C PHE A 357 21.42 -13.19 -5.67
N LEU A 358 21.17 -13.72 -4.48
CA LEU A 358 21.95 -13.39 -3.27
C LEU A 358 23.42 -13.84 -3.37
N THR A 359 23.69 -14.96 -4.08
CA THR A 359 25.04 -15.49 -4.30
C THR A 359 25.81 -14.64 -5.31
N LYS A 360 25.21 -14.35 -6.48
CA LYS A 360 25.82 -13.53 -7.53
C LYS A 360 26.11 -12.10 -7.08
N SER A 361 25.29 -11.55 -6.22
CA SER A 361 25.53 -10.22 -5.62
C SER A 361 26.77 -10.21 -4.72
N LYS A 362 27.28 -11.35 -4.25
CA LYS A 362 28.55 -11.46 -3.50
C LYS A 362 29.78 -11.44 -4.42
N GLU A 363 29.70 -12.08 -5.58
CA GLU A 363 30.84 -12.20 -6.51
C GLU A 363 31.20 -10.87 -7.18
N ASN A 364 30.25 -9.95 -7.35
CA ASN A 364 30.48 -8.65 -7.99
C ASN A 364 31.14 -7.59 -7.09
N GLU A 365 31.43 -7.91 -5.82
CA GLU A 365 32.12 -7.02 -4.86
C GLU A 365 33.58 -7.45 -4.60
N THR A 366 34.00 -8.60 -5.13
CA THR A 366 35.41 -9.10 -5.08
C THR A 366 36.12 -8.79 -6.37
#